data_c0c75328829235931c4c4946bf3e1a52
#
_entry.id   c0c75328829235931c4c4946bf3e1a52
#
_cell.length_a   1.000
_cell.length_b   1.000
_cell.length_c   1.000
_cell.angle_alpha   90.00
_cell.angle_beta   90.00
_cell.angle_gamma   90.00
#
_symmetry.space_group_name_H-M   'P 1'
#
loop_
_entity.id
_entity.type
_entity.pdbx_description
1 polymer ?
#
loop_
_entity_poly.entity_id
_entity_poly.type
_entity_poly.pdbx_seq_one_letter_code
_entity_poly.pdbx_strand_id
1 'polypeptide(L)'
;LVGISTAAILFLSGCTGRGSASSASTASSPSTASANPSEEAVRFTNGDITLAGTLLHPAGAGQHPAVVLFHGSGAQSRDLFTARWFVAQGFAALAYDKRGVGESTGNFRAVPFMDICDDGLAGLAYLKSRKEIDAKHIGVWGLSQGGWLGPLAASRSADVAFVIAVSGPGVSPGEQMLVYYANELRAQGASEGDVEEATRLRRDVWHYLSSGEGYALAKREFDAAPAKRWYKQVKSQHDDLFGSLPTPAEVNKPDNPSLRWFKREMNYDPVPTLRALRVPALFLFGGEDRMIPVEKSVAVIRKVLAESGNRDITVHVFPHADHVMFVTAGEGAGDVDPEYFSTMRAWLAAHVPTPR
;
A
#
# COMPACT_ATOMS: atom_id res chain seq x y z
N LEU A 1 14.76 12.84 -15.13
CA LEU A 1 14.54 11.79 -14.10
C LEU A 1 13.75 12.41 -12.96
N VAL A 2 12.43 12.29 -13.02
CA VAL A 2 11.54 12.75 -11.96
C VAL A 2 11.53 11.67 -10.89
N GLY A 3 12.39 11.84 -9.87
CA GLY A 3 12.35 11.02 -8.67
C GLY A 3 11.25 11.55 -7.74
N ILE A 4 10.15 10.84 -7.58
CA ILE A 4 9.22 11.13 -6.51
C ILE A 4 9.91 10.72 -5.21
N SER A 5 10.35 11.70 -4.44
CA SER A 5 10.92 11.47 -3.11
C SER A 5 9.84 10.91 -2.22
N THR A 6 9.96 9.65 -1.92
CA THR A 6 9.06 8.94 -1.00
C THR A 6 9.47 9.33 0.40
N ALA A 7 8.59 9.97 1.16
CA ALA A 7 8.76 10.11 2.60
C ALA A 7 8.97 8.70 3.18
N ALA A 8 10.19 8.43 3.62
CA ALA A 8 10.53 7.18 4.25
C ALA A 8 9.79 7.12 5.60
N ILE A 9 8.82 6.24 5.71
CA ILE A 9 8.29 5.84 7.00
C ILE A 9 9.38 4.99 7.64
N LEU A 10 10.17 5.62 8.53
CA LEU A 10 11.18 4.96 9.34
C LEU A 10 10.47 4.08 10.38
N PHE A 11 10.41 2.77 10.12
CA PHE A 11 10.18 1.81 11.19
C PHE A 11 11.46 1.72 12.03
N LEU A 12 11.37 2.14 13.28
CA LEU A 12 12.42 1.97 14.29
C LEU A 12 12.56 0.47 14.62
N SER A 13 13.55 -0.18 14.00
CA SER A 13 14.04 -1.48 14.46
C SER A 13 15.16 -1.25 15.48
N GLY A 14 14.83 -1.30 16.73
CA GLY A 14 15.79 -1.27 17.82
C GLY A 14 15.57 -2.45 18.75
N CYS A 15 16.33 -3.53 18.55
CA CYS A 15 16.71 -4.46 19.62
C CYS A 15 17.90 -5.30 19.17
N THR A 16 19.08 -4.94 19.65
CA THR A 16 20.31 -5.73 19.55
C THR A 16 20.32 -6.77 20.66
N GLY A 17 20.25 -8.05 20.30
CA GLY A 17 20.53 -9.17 21.19
C GLY A 17 21.59 -10.06 20.56
N ARG A 18 22.82 -10.02 21.05
CA ARG A 18 23.89 -10.98 20.74
C ARG A 18 23.58 -12.32 21.43
N GLY A 19 23.56 -13.39 20.65
CA GLY A 19 23.53 -14.77 21.16
C GLY A 19 24.35 -15.68 20.24
N SER A 20 25.37 -16.29 20.81
CA SER A 20 26.44 -17.08 20.24
C SER A 20 25.97 -18.36 19.50
N ALA A 21 26.71 -18.69 18.45
CA ALA A 21 26.61 -19.92 17.68
C ALA A 21 26.99 -21.15 18.48
N SER A 22 26.20 -22.24 18.31
CA SER A 22 26.65 -23.61 18.55
C SER A 22 26.20 -24.48 17.38
N SER A 23 27.16 -25.07 16.74
CA SER A 23 27.04 -26.05 15.66
C SER A 23 26.68 -27.42 16.20
N ALA A 24 25.63 -28.06 15.67
CA ALA A 24 25.54 -29.53 15.68
C ALA A 24 24.76 -30.02 14.46
N SER A 25 25.44 -30.82 13.65
CA SER A 25 24.93 -31.68 12.59
C SER A 25 24.06 -32.78 13.19
N THR A 26 22.94 -33.15 12.53
CA THR A 26 22.68 -34.52 12.09
C THR A 26 21.25 -34.74 11.59
N ALA A 27 21.18 -35.54 10.51
CA ALA A 27 20.16 -36.51 10.14
C ALA A 27 18.71 -36.07 9.88
N SER A 28 18.34 -36.15 8.61
CA SER A 28 16.96 -36.12 8.10
C SER A 28 16.13 -37.29 8.64
N SER A 29 15.05 -36.93 9.34
CA SER A 29 13.90 -37.80 9.65
C SER A 29 12.64 -37.24 8.97
N PRO A 30 11.62 -38.08 8.66
CA PRO A 30 10.46 -37.64 7.91
C PRO A 30 9.67 -36.58 8.67
N SER A 31 9.29 -35.54 7.96
CA SER A 31 8.55 -34.36 8.43
C SER A 31 7.28 -34.76 9.18
N THR A 32 7.34 -34.81 10.48
CA THR A 32 6.17 -34.59 11.33
C THR A 32 5.83 -33.12 11.27
N ALA A 33 4.55 -32.77 11.00
CA ALA A 33 4.06 -31.40 11.00
C ALA A 33 4.56 -30.66 12.27
N SER A 34 5.22 -29.52 12.07
CA SER A 34 5.78 -28.75 13.18
C SER A 34 4.65 -28.30 14.12
N ALA A 35 4.78 -28.62 15.41
CA ALA A 35 3.84 -28.19 16.44
C ALA A 35 3.94 -26.68 16.73
N ASN A 36 4.96 -25.99 16.21
CA ASN A 36 5.22 -24.56 16.40
C ASN A 36 5.15 -23.80 15.07
N PRO A 37 4.80 -22.50 15.09
CA PRO A 37 4.93 -21.63 13.93
C PRO A 37 6.34 -21.67 13.35
N SER A 38 6.46 -21.63 12.03
CA SER A 38 7.76 -21.67 11.33
C SER A 38 7.85 -20.62 10.25
N GLU A 39 9.08 -20.23 9.92
CA GLU A 39 9.38 -19.25 8.87
C GLU A 39 10.27 -19.94 7.80
N GLU A 40 9.87 -19.82 6.54
CA GLU A 40 10.58 -20.38 5.37
C GLU A 40 10.99 -19.24 4.46
N ALA A 41 12.28 -19.11 4.15
CA ALA A 41 12.75 -18.20 3.11
C ALA A 41 12.33 -18.74 1.73
N VAL A 42 11.63 -17.91 0.97
CA VAL A 42 11.05 -18.31 -0.32
C VAL A 42 11.43 -17.35 -1.44
N ARG A 43 11.38 -17.85 -2.67
CA ARG A 43 11.51 -17.07 -3.89
C ARG A 43 10.43 -17.48 -4.88
N PHE A 44 9.83 -16.48 -5.53
CA PHE A 44 8.85 -16.70 -6.60
C PHE A 44 9.08 -15.65 -7.70
N THR A 45 8.49 -15.85 -8.88
CA THR A 45 8.77 -15.01 -10.04
C THR A 45 7.53 -14.37 -10.62
N ASN A 46 7.69 -13.15 -11.12
CA ASN A 46 6.74 -12.48 -11.99
C ASN A 46 7.49 -12.10 -13.29
N GLY A 47 7.35 -12.91 -14.34
CA GLY A 47 8.20 -12.84 -15.52
C GLY A 47 9.69 -12.92 -15.15
N ASP A 48 10.47 -11.91 -15.54
CA ASP A 48 11.91 -11.83 -15.27
C ASP A 48 12.22 -11.31 -13.85
N ILE A 49 11.22 -10.93 -13.09
CA ILE A 49 11.40 -10.41 -11.72
C ILE A 49 11.39 -11.58 -10.74
N THR A 50 12.45 -11.71 -9.96
CA THR A 50 12.51 -12.63 -8.81
C THR A 50 12.19 -11.85 -7.54
N LEU A 51 11.19 -12.33 -6.81
CA LEU A 51 10.74 -11.76 -5.55
C LEU A 51 11.19 -12.67 -4.41
N ALA A 52 11.89 -12.09 -3.45
CA ALA A 52 12.35 -12.77 -2.25
C ALA A 52 11.38 -12.48 -1.09
N GLY A 53 11.01 -13.50 -0.36
CA GLY A 53 10.05 -13.38 0.72
C GLY A 53 10.30 -14.35 1.85
N THR A 54 9.42 -14.27 2.83
CA THR A 54 9.29 -15.24 3.91
C THR A 54 7.85 -15.73 3.92
N LEU A 55 7.68 -17.04 3.83
CA LEU A 55 6.40 -17.70 4.09
C LEU A 55 6.39 -18.14 5.54
N LEU A 56 5.47 -17.58 6.31
CA LEU A 56 5.26 -17.93 7.69
C LEU A 56 4.10 -18.93 7.79
N HIS A 57 4.31 -20.00 8.52
CA HIS A 57 3.33 -21.07 8.71
C HIS A 57 2.78 -21.04 10.13
N PRO A 58 1.46 -21.16 10.33
CA PRO A 58 0.89 -21.35 11.64
C PRO A 58 1.24 -22.74 12.19
N ALA A 59 1.07 -22.92 13.48
CA ALA A 59 1.18 -24.24 14.11
C ALA A 59 0.01 -25.14 13.66
N GLY A 60 0.27 -26.45 13.65
CA GLY A 60 -0.74 -27.46 13.34
C GLY A 60 -0.51 -28.17 12.02
N ALA A 61 -1.27 -29.26 11.83
CA ALA A 61 -1.27 -30.05 10.61
C ALA A 61 -2.46 -29.70 9.74
N GLY A 62 -2.33 -29.92 8.43
CA GLY A 62 -3.39 -29.71 7.47
C GLY A 62 -3.18 -28.50 6.57
N GLN A 63 -4.23 -28.11 5.87
CA GLN A 63 -4.20 -26.93 5.02
C GLN A 63 -4.67 -25.71 5.82
N HIS A 64 -3.97 -24.59 5.64
CA HIS A 64 -4.30 -23.32 6.28
C HIS A 64 -4.77 -22.29 5.26
N PRO A 65 -5.74 -21.43 5.60
CA PRO A 65 -5.99 -20.24 4.83
C PRO A 65 -4.72 -19.37 4.79
N ALA A 66 -4.58 -18.52 3.80
CA ALA A 66 -3.36 -17.76 3.64
C ALA A 66 -3.63 -16.30 3.26
N VAL A 67 -2.60 -15.46 3.43
CA VAL A 67 -2.65 -14.06 3.04
C VAL A 67 -1.34 -13.66 2.36
N VAL A 68 -1.44 -12.87 1.28
CA VAL A 68 -0.33 -12.14 0.67
C VAL A 68 -0.36 -10.71 1.17
N LEU A 69 0.77 -10.20 1.67
CA LEU A 69 0.88 -8.83 2.15
C LEU A 69 1.39 -7.93 1.03
N PHE A 70 0.56 -6.96 0.63
CA PHE A 70 0.88 -5.93 -0.36
C PHE A 70 1.47 -4.70 0.30
N HIS A 71 2.50 -4.15 -0.31
CA HIS A 71 3.24 -3.01 0.21
C HIS A 71 2.51 -1.68 0.04
N GLY A 72 2.79 -0.75 0.95
CA GLY A 72 2.56 0.68 0.76
C GLY A 72 3.51 1.30 -0.28
N SER A 73 3.52 2.62 -0.38
CA SER A 73 4.39 3.37 -1.28
C SER A 73 5.86 3.27 -0.90
N GLY A 74 6.75 3.52 -1.87
CA GLY A 74 8.19 3.58 -1.63
C GLY A 74 8.90 2.24 -1.58
N ALA A 75 10.16 2.28 -1.14
CA ALA A 75 10.99 1.10 -0.94
C ALA A 75 10.58 0.42 0.37
N GLN A 76 9.99 -0.74 0.28
CA GLN A 76 9.54 -1.50 1.46
C GLN A 76 10.03 -2.93 1.42
N SER A 77 10.63 -3.34 2.52
CA SER A 77 10.95 -4.74 2.80
C SER A 77 9.71 -5.49 3.27
N ARG A 78 9.82 -6.80 3.38
CA ARG A 78 8.77 -7.70 3.89
C ARG A 78 8.31 -7.32 5.29
N ASP A 79 7.01 -7.20 5.50
CA ASP A 79 6.39 -6.88 6.79
C ASP A 79 6.18 -8.16 7.61
N LEU A 80 7.18 -8.51 8.42
CA LEU A 80 7.10 -9.68 9.29
C LEU A 80 6.24 -9.45 10.54
N PHE A 81 5.99 -8.20 10.93
CA PHE A 81 5.13 -7.89 12.08
C PHE A 81 3.68 -8.27 11.79
N THR A 82 3.12 -7.75 10.70
CA THR A 82 1.77 -8.09 10.25
C THR A 82 1.65 -9.57 9.88
N ALA A 83 2.70 -10.14 9.23
CA ALA A 83 2.71 -11.56 8.88
C ALA A 83 2.59 -12.47 10.13
N ARG A 84 3.36 -12.20 11.19
CA ARG A 84 3.29 -12.95 12.44
C ARG A 84 1.94 -12.80 13.13
N TRP A 85 1.31 -11.64 13.03
CA TRP A 85 -0.05 -11.47 13.53
C TRP A 85 -1.04 -12.41 12.82
N PHE A 86 -1.00 -12.50 11.49
CA PHE A 86 -1.85 -13.44 10.73
C PHE A 86 -1.58 -14.91 11.11
N VAL A 87 -0.32 -15.26 11.32
CA VAL A 87 0.06 -16.62 11.77
C VAL A 87 -0.55 -16.94 13.13
N ALA A 88 -0.58 -15.99 14.05
CA ALA A 88 -1.24 -16.14 15.34
C ALA A 88 -2.78 -16.29 15.24
N GLN A 89 -3.36 -15.92 14.08
CA GLN A 89 -4.77 -16.16 13.78
C GLN A 89 -5.01 -17.47 12.99
N GLY A 90 -3.98 -18.30 12.76
CA GLY A 90 -4.08 -19.57 12.04
C GLY A 90 -3.93 -19.47 10.51
N PHE A 91 -3.51 -18.32 9.98
CA PHE A 91 -3.23 -18.12 8.55
C PHE A 91 -1.76 -18.32 8.22
N ALA A 92 -1.46 -18.94 7.10
CA ALA A 92 -0.15 -18.78 6.51
C ALA A 92 -0.02 -17.36 5.93
N ALA A 93 1.17 -16.77 6.02
CA ALA A 93 1.38 -15.39 5.57
C ALA A 93 2.62 -15.28 4.69
N LEU A 94 2.45 -14.74 3.48
CA LEU A 94 3.54 -14.43 2.57
C LEU A 94 3.86 -12.94 2.64
N ALA A 95 5.01 -12.62 3.24
CA ALA A 95 5.62 -11.30 3.22
C ALA A 95 6.84 -11.32 2.31
N TYR A 96 6.92 -10.42 1.34
CA TYR A 96 8.02 -10.37 0.37
C TYR A 96 8.63 -8.97 0.27
N ASP A 97 9.86 -8.88 -0.18
CA ASP A 97 10.49 -7.59 -0.47
C ASP A 97 9.94 -7.04 -1.78
N LYS A 98 9.54 -5.78 -1.79
CA LYS A 98 9.06 -5.11 -3.01
C LYS A 98 10.12 -5.20 -4.11
N ARG A 99 9.72 -5.32 -5.39
CA ARG A 99 10.68 -5.37 -6.50
C ARG A 99 11.73 -4.27 -6.42
N GLY A 100 13.01 -4.62 -6.52
CA GLY A 100 14.15 -3.70 -6.38
C GLY A 100 14.47 -3.28 -4.95
N VAL A 101 13.93 -3.98 -3.95
CA VAL A 101 14.22 -3.78 -2.53
C VAL A 101 14.73 -5.09 -1.93
N GLY A 102 15.63 -5.01 -0.95
CA GLY A 102 16.17 -6.18 -0.28
C GLY A 102 16.79 -7.17 -1.26
N GLU A 103 16.29 -8.40 -1.26
CA GLU A 103 16.75 -9.47 -2.15
C GLU A 103 15.91 -9.64 -3.41
N SER A 104 14.87 -8.81 -3.62
CA SER A 104 14.03 -8.84 -4.82
C SER A 104 14.69 -8.09 -5.97
N THR A 105 14.64 -8.67 -7.18
CA THR A 105 15.15 -8.02 -8.40
C THR A 105 14.18 -6.98 -8.95
N GLY A 106 14.57 -6.27 -10.00
CA GLY A 106 13.73 -5.29 -10.68
C GLY A 106 13.85 -3.88 -10.13
N ASN A 107 12.86 -3.04 -10.41
CA ASN A 107 12.81 -1.64 -9.94
C ASN A 107 11.36 -1.17 -9.86
N PHE A 108 10.85 -0.92 -8.65
CA PHE A 108 9.48 -0.44 -8.45
C PHE A 108 9.24 0.97 -8.99
N ARG A 109 10.31 1.79 -9.16
CA ARG A 109 10.23 3.15 -9.71
C ARG A 109 10.15 3.18 -11.23
N ALA A 110 10.39 2.06 -11.89
CA ALA A 110 10.35 1.99 -13.36
C ALA A 110 8.95 1.70 -13.92
N VAL A 111 7.99 1.35 -13.05
CA VAL A 111 6.63 0.96 -13.44
C VAL A 111 5.58 1.63 -12.54
N PRO A 112 4.37 1.91 -13.03
CA PRO A 112 3.27 2.36 -12.20
C PRO A 112 2.92 1.31 -11.14
N PHE A 113 2.39 1.75 -10.00
CA PHE A 113 2.08 0.82 -8.91
C PHE A 113 1.07 -0.28 -9.31
N MET A 114 0.19 0.01 -10.27
CA MET A 114 -0.75 -0.99 -10.78
C MET A 114 -0.05 -2.21 -11.39
N ASP A 115 1.13 -2.01 -11.96
CA ASP A 115 1.94 -3.10 -12.55
C ASP A 115 2.63 -3.93 -11.45
N ILE A 116 2.82 -3.32 -10.25
CA ILE A 116 3.33 -4.03 -9.06
C ILE A 116 2.26 -4.98 -8.47
N CYS A 117 0.99 -4.79 -8.80
CA CYS A 117 -0.09 -5.71 -8.43
C CYS A 117 0.22 -7.15 -8.90
N ASP A 118 0.86 -7.30 -10.05
CA ASP A 118 1.21 -8.59 -10.62
C ASP A 118 2.26 -9.35 -9.80
N ASP A 119 3.09 -8.64 -9.01
CA ASP A 119 4.01 -9.26 -8.06
C ASP A 119 3.26 -9.95 -6.92
N GLY A 120 2.24 -9.29 -6.38
CA GLY A 120 1.39 -9.89 -5.36
C GLY A 120 0.55 -11.05 -5.90
N LEU A 121 0.07 -10.95 -7.15
CA LEU A 121 -0.63 -12.06 -7.82
C LEU A 121 0.30 -13.26 -8.08
N ALA A 122 1.58 -13.03 -8.39
CA ALA A 122 2.57 -14.10 -8.46
C ALA A 122 2.80 -14.76 -7.10
N GLY A 123 2.82 -13.97 -6.02
CA GLY A 123 2.85 -14.48 -4.65
C GLY A 123 1.62 -15.32 -4.30
N LEU A 124 0.44 -14.90 -4.75
CA LEU A 124 -0.80 -15.67 -4.58
C LEU A 124 -0.73 -17.00 -5.35
N ALA A 125 -0.26 -16.97 -6.59
CA ALA A 125 -0.06 -18.20 -7.39
C ALA A 125 0.95 -19.14 -6.74
N TYR A 126 2.04 -18.59 -6.15
CA TYR A 126 3.00 -19.36 -5.37
C TYR A 126 2.33 -20.04 -4.17
N LEU A 127 1.54 -19.30 -3.36
CA LEU A 127 0.81 -19.89 -2.23
C LEU A 127 -0.16 -20.99 -2.69
N LYS A 128 -0.89 -20.76 -3.78
CA LYS A 128 -1.83 -21.74 -4.34
C LYS A 128 -1.14 -23.04 -4.78
N SER A 129 0.14 -23.01 -5.12
CA SER A 129 0.92 -24.21 -5.50
C SER A 129 1.37 -25.05 -4.29
N ARG A 130 1.22 -24.54 -3.07
CA ARG A 130 1.69 -25.19 -1.84
C ARG A 130 0.60 -26.11 -1.30
N LYS A 131 0.97 -27.34 -1.00
CA LYS A 131 0.02 -28.38 -0.51
C LYS A 131 -0.54 -28.13 0.90
N GLU A 132 0.20 -27.37 1.71
CA GLU A 132 -0.19 -26.95 3.07
C GLU A 132 -1.09 -25.72 3.09
N ILE A 133 -1.38 -25.14 1.93
CA ILE A 133 -2.26 -23.97 1.81
C ILE A 133 -3.64 -24.40 1.30
N ASP A 134 -4.67 -23.90 1.93
CA ASP A 134 -6.04 -23.98 1.41
C ASP A 134 -6.21 -22.98 0.27
N ALA A 135 -6.08 -23.49 -0.95
CA ALA A 135 -6.12 -22.67 -2.17
C ALA A 135 -7.45 -21.93 -2.40
N LYS A 136 -8.51 -22.28 -1.66
CA LYS A 136 -9.82 -21.60 -1.74
C LYS A 136 -9.92 -20.40 -0.81
N HIS A 137 -9.01 -20.26 0.14
CA HIS A 137 -9.04 -19.25 1.18
C HIS A 137 -7.72 -18.46 1.23
N ILE A 138 -7.25 -18.00 0.07
CA ILE A 138 -6.09 -17.10 -0.03
C ILE A 138 -6.59 -15.68 -0.21
N GLY A 139 -6.35 -14.81 0.76
CA GLY A 139 -6.69 -13.40 0.68
C GLY A 139 -5.49 -12.49 0.49
N VAL A 140 -5.78 -11.20 0.46
CA VAL A 140 -4.78 -10.15 0.38
C VAL A 140 -5.00 -9.12 1.47
N TRP A 141 -3.90 -8.64 2.03
CA TRP A 141 -3.86 -7.51 2.95
C TRP A 141 -2.95 -6.45 2.37
N GLY A 142 -3.31 -5.16 2.49
CA GLY A 142 -2.47 -4.10 1.99
C GLY A 142 -2.70 -2.77 2.68
N LEU A 143 -1.60 -2.08 3.03
CA LEU A 143 -1.60 -0.75 3.65
C LEU A 143 -1.34 0.33 2.61
N SER A 144 -2.06 1.45 2.68
CA SER A 144 -1.83 2.64 1.87
C SER A 144 -1.91 2.33 0.36
N GLN A 145 -0.81 2.39 -0.40
CA GLN A 145 -0.77 1.92 -1.80
C GLN A 145 -1.28 0.47 -1.92
N GLY A 146 -0.97 -0.38 -0.95
CA GLY A 146 -1.50 -1.74 -0.86
C GLY A 146 -3.02 -1.80 -0.77
N GLY A 147 -3.65 -0.75 -0.22
CA GLY A 147 -5.10 -0.62 -0.16
C GLY A 147 -5.78 -0.36 -1.51
N TRP A 148 -5.05 0.14 -2.52
CA TRP A 148 -5.48 0.11 -3.92
C TRP A 148 -5.17 -1.24 -4.57
N LEU A 149 -4.00 -1.81 -4.25
CA LEU A 149 -3.52 -3.05 -4.87
C LEU A 149 -4.37 -4.27 -4.49
N GLY A 150 -4.84 -4.35 -3.24
CA GLY A 150 -5.69 -5.45 -2.79
C GLY A 150 -6.99 -5.59 -3.60
N PRO A 151 -7.84 -4.55 -3.67
CA PRO A 151 -9.01 -4.55 -4.53
C PRO A 151 -8.69 -4.79 -6.02
N LEU A 152 -7.56 -4.23 -6.51
CA LEU A 152 -7.12 -4.42 -7.89
C LEU A 152 -6.76 -5.89 -8.15
N ALA A 153 -6.06 -6.54 -7.24
CA ALA A 153 -5.75 -7.97 -7.32
C ALA A 153 -7.02 -8.82 -7.36
N ALA A 154 -7.99 -8.54 -6.49
CA ALA A 154 -9.27 -9.23 -6.48
C ALA A 154 -10.13 -9.00 -7.74
N SER A 155 -9.97 -7.83 -8.40
CA SER A 155 -10.63 -7.56 -9.68
C SER A 155 -9.99 -8.28 -10.87
N ARG A 156 -8.72 -8.70 -10.73
CA ARG A 156 -7.92 -9.37 -11.79
C ARG A 156 -7.86 -10.89 -11.63
N SER A 157 -8.07 -11.40 -10.43
CA SER A 157 -7.94 -12.83 -10.15
C SER A 157 -9.08 -13.34 -9.28
N ALA A 158 -9.75 -14.38 -9.77
CA ALA A 158 -10.77 -15.12 -9.02
C ALA A 158 -10.19 -15.97 -7.88
N ASP A 159 -8.88 -16.10 -7.81
CA ASP A 159 -8.18 -16.83 -6.74
C ASP A 159 -8.02 -16.00 -5.46
N VAL A 160 -8.30 -14.69 -5.49
CA VAL A 160 -8.38 -13.87 -4.28
C VAL A 160 -9.71 -14.14 -3.58
N ALA A 161 -9.65 -14.72 -2.39
CA ALA A 161 -10.85 -15.09 -1.63
C ALA A 161 -11.40 -13.95 -0.76
N PHE A 162 -10.55 -13.05 -0.29
CA PHE A 162 -10.94 -11.89 0.52
C PHE A 162 -9.91 -10.75 0.43
N VAL A 163 -10.33 -9.54 0.78
CA VAL A 163 -9.47 -8.34 0.78
C VAL A 163 -9.54 -7.65 2.15
N ILE A 164 -8.37 -7.27 2.70
CA ILE A 164 -8.26 -6.33 3.81
C ILE A 164 -7.44 -5.14 3.31
N ALA A 165 -8.06 -3.98 3.17
CA ALA A 165 -7.46 -2.74 2.72
C ALA A 165 -7.36 -1.74 3.88
N VAL A 166 -6.13 -1.39 4.27
CA VAL A 166 -5.85 -0.48 5.38
C VAL A 166 -5.40 0.85 4.80
N SER A 167 -6.05 1.92 5.19
CA SER A 167 -5.79 3.29 4.70
C SER A 167 -5.69 3.39 3.17
N GLY A 168 -6.49 2.58 2.47
CA GLY A 168 -6.55 2.55 1.02
C GLY A 168 -7.44 3.67 0.48
N PRO A 169 -6.92 4.67 -0.26
CA PRO A 169 -7.75 5.77 -0.72
C PRO A 169 -8.83 5.33 -1.71
N GLY A 170 -10.04 5.88 -1.54
CA GLY A 170 -11.14 5.72 -2.49
C GLY A 170 -11.09 6.70 -3.67
N VAL A 171 -10.00 7.45 -3.79
CA VAL A 171 -9.76 8.49 -4.79
C VAL A 171 -8.47 8.20 -5.57
N SER A 172 -8.20 8.97 -6.63
CA SER A 172 -6.96 8.83 -7.40
C SER A 172 -5.72 9.20 -6.59
N PRO A 173 -4.53 8.67 -6.92
CA PRO A 173 -3.27 9.11 -6.31
C PRO A 173 -3.03 10.62 -6.44
N GLY A 174 -3.39 11.22 -7.58
CA GLY A 174 -3.27 12.67 -7.76
C GLY A 174 -4.11 13.45 -6.75
N GLU A 175 -5.35 13.03 -6.52
CA GLU A 175 -6.21 13.68 -5.52
C GLU A 175 -5.72 13.42 -4.09
N GLN A 176 -5.32 12.20 -3.78
CA GLN A 176 -4.75 11.85 -2.48
C GLN A 176 -3.51 12.70 -2.18
N MET A 177 -2.61 12.86 -3.15
CA MET A 177 -1.39 13.66 -2.99
C MET A 177 -1.68 15.15 -2.76
N LEU A 178 -2.72 15.73 -3.37
CA LEU A 178 -3.11 17.12 -3.10
C LEU A 178 -3.53 17.31 -1.64
N VAL A 179 -4.27 16.35 -1.08
CA VAL A 179 -4.66 16.38 0.34
C VAL A 179 -3.46 16.23 1.25
N TYR A 180 -2.59 15.28 0.96
CA TYR A 180 -1.34 15.09 1.71
C TYR A 180 -0.51 16.38 1.78
N TYR A 181 -0.27 17.02 0.63
CA TYR A 181 0.51 18.27 0.59
C TYR A 181 -0.16 19.43 1.32
N ALA A 182 -1.48 19.56 1.22
CA ALA A 182 -2.21 20.56 1.96
C ALA A 182 -2.03 20.36 3.48
N ASN A 183 -2.15 19.14 3.96
CA ASN A 183 -2.00 18.81 5.37
C ASN A 183 -0.56 19.01 5.87
N GLU A 184 0.44 18.68 5.06
CA GLU A 184 1.85 18.93 5.38
C GLU A 184 2.16 20.43 5.52
N LEU A 185 1.63 21.26 4.61
CA LEU A 185 1.77 22.71 4.70
C LEU A 185 1.12 23.27 5.96
N ARG A 186 -0.09 22.81 6.30
CA ARG A 186 -0.77 23.17 7.55
C ARG A 186 0.04 22.78 8.78
N ALA A 187 0.58 21.57 8.81
CA ALA A 187 1.43 21.09 9.90
C ALA A 187 2.69 21.95 10.09
N GLN A 188 3.18 22.57 9.01
CA GLN A 188 4.32 23.50 9.04
C GLN A 188 3.90 24.95 9.32
N GLY A 189 2.64 25.21 9.65
CA GLY A 189 2.14 26.53 10.01
C GLY A 189 1.87 27.44 8.83
N ALA A 190 1.69 26.92 7.61
CA ALA A 190 1.25 27.71 6.47
C ALA A 190 -0.17 28.25 6.69
N SER A 191 -0.44 29.47 6.20
CA SER A 191 -1.80 30.00 6.20
C SER A 191 -2.68 29.25 5.18
N GLU A 192 -4.01 29.25 5.40
CA GLU A 192 -4.92 28.61 4.42
C GLU A 192 -4.79 29.22 3.02
N GLY A 193 -4.51 30.52 2.90
CA GLY A 193 -4.21 31.14 1.61
C GLY A 193 -2.95 30.59 0.93
N ASP A 194 -1.89 30.33 1.71
CA ASP A 194 -0.66 29.68 1.20
C ASP A 194 -0.94 28.22 0.78
N VAL A 195 -1.73 27.49 1.57
CA VAL A 195 -2.13 26.10 1.27
C VAL A 195 -2.93 26.05 -0.02
N GLU A 196 -3.92 26.93 -0.16
CA GLU A 196 -4.76 27.01 -1.38
C GLU A 196 -3.91 27.35 -2.62
N GLU A 197 -3.02 28.34 -2.52
CA GLU A 197 -2.15 28.74 -3.63
C GLU A 197 -1.21 27.60 -4.04
N ALA A 198 -0.55 26.96 -3.08
CA ALA A 198 0.38 25.84 -3.35
C ALA A 198 -0.32 24.62 -3.94
N THR A 199 -1.50 24.26 -3.44
CA THR A 199 -2.27 23.12 -3.95
C THR A 199 -2.87 23.42 -5.32
N ARG A 200 -3.28 24.66 -5.60
CA ARG A 200 -3.73 25.10 -6.93
C ARG A 200 -2.61 24.95 -7.94
N LEU A 201 -1.41 25.48 -7.66
CA LEU A 201 -0.25 25.30 -8.54
C LEU A 201 0.00 23.83 -8.87
N ARG A 202 -0.02 22.94 -7.87
CA ARG A 202 0.18 21.50 -8.10
C ARG A 202 -0.90 20.91 -9.00
N ARG A 203 -2.16 21.29 -8.78
CA ARG A 203 -3.28 20.84 -9.60
C ARG A 203 -3.12 21.28 -11.06
N ASP A 204 -2.73 22.53 -11.27
CA ASP A 204 -2.56 23.10 -12.61
C ASP A 204 -1.36 22.48 -13.32
N VAL A 205 -0.24 22.26 -12.62
CA VAL A 205 0.91 21.53 -13.16
C VAL A 205 0.54 20.08 -13.50
N TRP A 206 -0.16 19.37 -12.63
CA TRP A 206 -0.58 18.00 -12.91
C TRP A 206 -1.60 17.89 -14.02
N HIS A 207 -2.54 18.84 -14.10
CA HIS A 207 -3.45 18.93 -15.22
C HIS A 207 -2.65 19.08 -16.55
N TYR A 208 -1.72 20.02 -16.58
CA TYR A 208 -0.85 20.21 -17.73
C TYR A 208 -0.04 18.94 -18.08
N LEU A 209 0.62 18.31 -17.12
CA LEU A 209 1.40 17.11 -17.34
C LEU A 209 0.54 15.93 -17.82
N SER A 210 -0.71 15.86 -17.39
CA SER A 210 -1.64 14.78 -17.73
C SER A 210 -2.30 14.98 -19.10
N SER A 211 -2.77 16.19 -19.39
CA SER A 211 -3.55 16.52 -20.61
C SER A 211 -2.72 17.14 -21.73
N GLY A 212 -1.62 17.77 -21.40
CA GLY A 212 -0.87 18.65 -22.32
C GLY A 212 -1.44 20.07 -22.42
N GLU A 213 -2.56 20.34 -21.73
CA GLU A 213 -3.27 21.62 -21.77
C GLU A 213 -2.89 22.53 -20.62
N GLY A 214 -3.08 23.85 -20.76
CA GLY A 214 -2.86 24.82 -19.69
C GLY A 214 -1.41 25.22 -19.42
N TYR A 215 -0.48 24.93 -20.35
CA TYR A 215 0.96 25.25 -20.19
C TYR A 215 1.24 26.68 -19.73
N ALA A 216 0.61 27.66 -20.40
CA ALA A 216 0.86 29.09 -20.11
C ALA A 216 0.49 29.45 -18.65
N LEU A 217 -0.60 28.89 -18.13
CA LEU A 217 -1.01 29.05 -16.73
C LEU A 217 -0.03 28.35 -15.79
N ALA A 218 0.18 27.07 -15.99
CA ALA A 218 1.10 26.26 -15.18
C ALA A 218 2.51 26.86 -15.14
N LYS A 219 3.04 27.31 -16.30
CA LYS A 219 4.36 27.94 -16.41
C LYS A 219 4.46 29.25 -15.64
N ARG A 220 3.45 30.12 -15.79
CA ARG A 220 3.43 31.41 -15.07
C ARG A 220 3.42 31.19 -13.56
N GLU A 221 2.58 30.28 -13.05
CA GLU A 221 2.49 30.01 -11.63
C GLU A 221 3.72 29.28 -11.10
N PHE A 222 4.27 28.35 -11.88
CA PHE A 222 5.50 27.65 -11.57
C PHE A 222 6.69 28.62 -11.44
N ASP A 223 6.86 29.52 -12.39
CA ASP A 223 7.96 30.53 -12.37
C ASP A 223 7.80 31.53 -11.22
N ALA A 224 6.57 31.83 -10.80
CA ALA A 224 6.30 32.73 -9.67
C ALA A 224 6.47 32.05 -8.29
N ALA A 225 6.43 30.72 -8.23
CA ALA A 225 6.44 29.93 -6.99
C ALA A 225 7.68 30.22 -6.09
N PRO A 226 8.93 30.37 -6.61
CA PRO A 226 10.10 30.63 -5.78
C PRO A 226 10.04 31.91 -4.93
N ALA A 227 9.22 32.90 -5.35
CA ALA A 227 8.99 34.13 -4.61
C ALA A 227 7.92 34.01 -3.52
N LYS A 228 7.20 32.89 -3.45
CA LYS A 228 6.11 32.68 -2.50
C LYS A 228 6.63 32.25 -1.13
N ARG A 229 5.92 32.67 -0.08
CA ARG A 229 6.30 32.36 1.30
C ARG A 229 6.31 30.85 1.58
N TRP A 230 5.30 30.13 1.10
CA TRP A 230 5.13 28.69 1.26
C TRP A 230 6.17 27.86 0.46
N TYR A 231 6.82 28.44 -0.56
CA TYR A 231 7.72 27.68 -1.45
C TYR A 231 8.88 27.00 -0.70
N LYS A 232 9.47 27.67 0.30
CA LYS A 232 10.56 27.09 1.09
C LYS A 232 10.14 25.86 1.88
N GLN A 233 8.89 25.87 2.34
CA GLN A 233 8.31 24.74 3.09
C GLN A 233 8.11 23.50 2.19
N VAL A 234 7.74 23.73 0.93
CA VAL A 234 7.50 22.66 -0.04
C VAL A 234 8.79 22.14 -0.68
N LYS A 235 9.75 23.07 -0.93
CA LYS A 235 11.01 22.73 -1.62
C LYS A 235 11.83 21.67 -0.89
N SER A 236 11.91 21.73 0.44
CA SER A 236 12.68 20.77 1.23
C SER A 236 12.13 19.34 1.16
N GLN A 237 10.86 19.18 0.80
CA GLN A 237 10.17 17.89 0.80
C GLN A 237 9.96 17.33 -0.63
N HIS A 238 10.02 18.18 -1.67
CA HIS A 238 9.58 17.83 -3.02
C HIS A 238 10.37 18.53 -4.13
N ASP A 239 11.70 18.51 -4.04
CA ASP A 239 12.57 19.11 -5.08
C ASP A 239 12.29 18.58 -6.50
N ASP A 240 11.73 17.38 -6.61
CA ASP A 240 11.52 16.71 -7.90
C ASP A 240 10.38 17.32 -8.74
N LEU A 241 9.39 17.97 -8.12
CA LEU A 241 8.30 18.64 -8.85
C LEU A 241 8.67 20.08 -9.26
N PHE A 242 9.72 20.66 -8.66
CA PHE A 242 10.10 22.04 -8.86
C PHE A 242 11.46 22.23 -9.53
N GLY A 243 12.07 21.15 -10.05
CA GLY A 243 13.31 21.24 -10.82
C GLY A 243 13.14 22.02 -12.13
N SER A 244 12.21 21.60 -12.98
CA SER A 244 11.83 22.30 -14.21
C SER A 244 10.46 21.80 -14.71
N LEU A 245 9.64 22.72 -15.21
CA LEU A 245 8.38 22.33 -15.87
C LEU A 245 8.68 21.89 -17.31
N PRO A 246 8.34 20.65 -17.71
CA PRO A 246 8.51 20.17 -19.08
C PRO A 246 7.81 21.05 -20.10
N THR A 247 8.42 21.25 -21.27
CA THR A 247 7.83 22.01 -22.39
C THR A 247 6.68 21.23 -23.05
N PRO A 248 5.79 21.90 -23.80
CA PRO A 248 4.74 21.20 -24.56
C PRO A 248 5.27 20.15 -25.54
N ALA A 249 6.45 20.38 -26.13
CA ALA A 249 7.08 19.40 -27.01
C ALA A 249 7.50 18.13 -26.25
N GLU A 250 7.95 18.26 -25.01
CA GLU A 250 8.32 17.13 -24.14
C GLU A 250 7.08 16.41 -23.61
N VAL A 251 6.03 17.15 -23.19
CA VAL A 251 4.77 16.57 -22.68
C VAL A 251 4.03 15.79 -23.75
N ASN A 252 4.03 16.30 -24.99
CA ASN A 252 3.34 15.69 -26.12
C ASN A 252 4.17 14.62 -26.86
N LYS A 253 5.41 14.39 -26.43
CA LYS A 253 6.26 13.35 -27.02
C LYS A 253 5.66 11.97 -26.69
N PRO A 254 5.27 11.16 -27.70
CA PRO A 254 4.59 9.88 -27.48
C PRO A 254 5.35 8.90 -26.61
N ASP A 255 6.69 8.94 -26.67
CA ASP A 255 7.58 7.98 -26.04
C ASP A 255 8.30 8.53 -24.80
N ASN A 256 7.73 9.54 -24.12
CA ASN A 256 8.28 9.98 -22.83
C ASN A 256 7.88 9.00 -21.72
N PRO A 257 8.76 8.07 -21.28
CA PRO A 257 8.39 7.02 -20.32
C PRO A 257 8.00 7.59 -18.96
N SER A 258 8.66 8.67 -18.52
CA SER A 258 8.40 9.31 -17.22
C SER A 258 7.03 9.96 -17.17
N LEU A 259 6.63 10.65 -18.23
CA LEU A 259 5.30 11.25 -18.30
C LEU A 259 4.20 10.21 -18.51
N ARG A 260 4.46 9.15 -19.26
CA ARG A 260 3.52 8.03 -19.41
C ARG A 260 3.30 7.33 -18.07
N TRP A 261 4.36 7.08 -17.32
CA TRP A 261 4.28 6.54 -15.97
C TRP A 261 3.46 7.47 -15.06
N PHE A 262 3.81 8.76 -15.03
CA PHE A 262 3.12 9.77 -14.22
C PHE A 262 1.62 9.85 -14.54
N LYS A 263 1.25 9.90 -15.84
CA LYS A 263 -0.15 9.93 -16.27
C LYS A 263 -0.93 8.71 -15.82
N ARG A 264 -0.34 7.52 -15.93
CA ARG A 264 -0.98 6.27 -15.51
C ARG A 264 -1.17 6.24 -13.99
N GLU A 265 -0.17 6.63 -13.23
CA GLU A 265 -0.21 6.58 -11.77
C GLU A 265 -1.15 7.64 -11.19
N MET A 266 -0.95 8.91 -11.53
CA MET A 266 -1.70 10.01 -10.92
C MET A 266 -3.20 10.00 -11.28
N ASN A 267 -3.55 9.49 -12.45
CA ASN A 267 -4.93 9.42 -12.92
C ASN A 267 -5.59 8.04 -12.71
N TYR A 268 -4.97 7.15 -11.93
CA TYR A 268 -5.61 5.87 -11.59
C TYR A 268 -6.94 6.12 -10.89
N ASP A 269 -8.04 5.65 -11.51
CA ASP A 269 -9.37 5.71 -10.92
C ASP A 269 -9.68 4.38 -10.20
N PRO A 270 -9.83 4.36 -8.86
CA PRO A 270 -10.17 3.16 -8.12
C PRO A 270 -11.62 2.71 -8.31
N VAL A 271 -12.52 3.57 -8.81
CA VAL A 271 -13.96 3.28 -8.91
C VAL A 271 -14.28 2.05 -9.75
N PRO A 272 -13.70 1.86 -10.96
CA PRO A 272 -13.93 0.64 -11.73
C PRO A 272 -13.50 -0.62 -10.99
N THR A 273 -12.35 -0.57 -10.30
CA THR A 273 -11.82 -1.68 -9.47
C THR A 273 -12.75 -2.02 -8.32
N LEU A 274 -13.20 -1.01 -7.56
CA LEU A 274 -14.16 -1.19 -6.46
C LEU A 274 -15.49 -1.74 -6.97
N ARG A 275 -15.98 -1.23 -8.10
CA ARG A 275 -17.24 -1.73 -8.70
C ARG A 275 -17.14 -3.19 -9.16
N ALA A 276 -15.95 -3.64 -9.54
CA ALA A 276 -15.69 -5.03 -9.94
C ALA A 276 -15.51 -6.00 -8.76
N LEU A 277 -15.35 -5.52 -7.53
CA LEU A 277 -15.09 -6.33 -6.35
C LEU A 277 -16.30 -7.23 -6.02
N ARG A 278 -16.05 -8.55 -5.91
CA ARG A 278 -17.10 -9.57 -5.66
C ARG A 278 -16.85 -10.42 -4.43
N VAL A 279 -15.68 -10.29 -3.82
CA VAL A 279 -15.28 -11.05 -2.64
C VAL A 279 -15.55 -10.24 -1.36
N PRO A 280 -15.64 -10.89 -0.19
CA PRO A 280 -15.68 -10.21 1.09
C PRO A 280 -14.52 -9.21 1.21
N ALA A 281 -14.79 -8.00 1.70
CA ALA A 281 -13.74 -7.00 1.86
C ALA A 281 -13.94 -6.15 3.11
N LEU A 282 -12.81 -5.94 3.81
CA LEU A 282 -12.69 -5.09 4.97
C LEU A 282 -11.84 -3.86 4.62
N PHE A 283 -12.40 -2.68 4.78
CA PHE A 283 -11.72 -1.40 4.61
C PHE A 283 -11.56 -0.73 5.98
N LEU A 284 -10.33 -0.44 6.36
CA LEU A 284 -9.96 0.14 7.65
C LEU A 284 -9.30 1.50 7.45
N PHE A 285 -9.69 2.48 8.24
CA PHE A 285 -9.19 3.86 8.15
C PHE A 285 -8.88 4.43 9.53
N GLY A 286 -7.81 5.21 9.63
CA GLY A 286 -7.59 6.08 10.77
C GLY A 286 -8.34 7.40 10.58
N GLY A 287 -9.09 7.85 11.59
CA GLY A 287 -9.86 9.11 11.54
C GLY A 287 -8.97 10.34 11.51
N GLU A 288 -7.75 10.25 12.06
CA GLU A 288 -6.76 11.32 12.08
C GLU A 288 -5.64 11.14 11.03
N ASP A 289 -5.90 10.30 10.03
CA ASP A 289 -5.01 10.13 8.89
C ASP A 289 -4.86 11.43 8.08
N ARG A 290 -3.64 11.95 8.02
CA ARG A 290 -3.30 13.16 7.29
C ARG A 290 -2.80 12.93 5.88
N MET A 291 -2.59 11.65 5.51
CA MET A 291 -2.03 11.28 4.21
C MET A 291 -3.09 11.07 3.14
N ILE A 292 -4.33 10.75 3.55
CA ILE A 292 -5.43 10.48 2.61
C ILE A 292 -6.69 11.28 2.99
N PRO A 293 -7.59 11.57 2.03
CA PRO A 293 -8.90 12.15 2.31
C PRO A 293 -9.86 11.06 2.83
N VAL A 294 -9.82 10.77 4.14
CA VAL A 294 -10.55 9.65 4.77
C VAL A 294 -12.06 9.74 4.49
N GLU A 295 -12.70 10.86 4.85
CA GLU A 295 -14.15 11.03 4.67
C GLU A 295 -14.59 10.82 3.23
N LYS A 296 -13.87 11.43 2.28
CA LYS A 296 -14.16 11.26 0.85
C LYS A 296 -13.92 9.83 0.38
N SER A 297 -12.83 9.21 0.80
CA SER A 297 -12.49 7.81 0.47
C SER A 297 -13.58 6.86 0.96
N VAL A 298 -14.00 7.00 2.21
CA VAL A 298 -15.08 6.20 2.81
C VAL A 298 -16.41 6.41 2.06
N ALA A 299 -16.75 7.66 1.74
CA ALA A 299 -17.98 7.97 1.01
C ALA A 299 -18.00 7.34 -0.39
N VAL A 300 -16.89 7.45 -1.14
CA VAL A 300 -16.75 6.82 -2.47
C VAL A 300 -16.85 5.31 -2.38
N ILE A 301 -16.11 4.69 -1.46
CA ILE A 301 -16.09 3.23 -1.29
C ILE A 301 -17.50 2.72 -0.95
N ARG A 302 -18.16 3.31 0.05
CA ARG A 302 -19.53 2.91 0.44
C ARG A 302 -20.52 3.05 -0.72
N LYS A 303 -20.47 4.18 -1.44
CA LYS A 303 -21.35 4.42 -2.60
C LYS A 303 -21.14 3.39 -3.69
N VAL A 304 -19.89 3.21 -4.14
CA VAL A 304 -19.56 2.33 -5.27
C VAL A 304 -19.88 0.87 -4.94
N LEU A 305 -19.61 0.44 -3.72
CA LEU A 305 -19.87 -0.94 -3.31
C LEU A 305 -21.36 -1.21 -3.10
N ALA A 306 -22.12 -0.24 -2.61
CA ALA A 306 -23.58 -0.35 -2.57
C ALA A 306 -24.18 -0.51 -3.98
N GLU A 307 -23.64 0.23 -4.97
CA GLU A 307 -24.05 0.16 -6.38
C GLU A 307 -23.60 -1.15 -7.06
N SER A 308 -22.50 -1.77 -6.62
CA SER A 308 -21.95 -2.98 -7.22
C SER A 308 -22.74 -4.26 -6.93
N GLY A 309 -23.62 -4.20 -5.93
CA GLY A 309 -24.36 -5.36 -5.43
C GLY A 309 -23.56 -6.29 -4.51
N ASN A 310 -22.30 -6.01 -4.24
CA ASN A 310 -21.52 -6.74 -3.23
C ASN A 310 -21.98 -6.30 -1.83
N ARG A 311 -22.59 -7.21 -1.09
CA ARG A 311 -23.13 -6.94 0.27
C ARG A 311 -22.15 -7.35 1.38
N ASP A 312 -21.05 -7.97 1.03
CA ASP A 312 -20.09 -8.51 1.99
C ASP A 312 -18.89 -7.54 2.16
N ILE A 313 -19.24 -6.31 2.50
CA ILE A 313 -18.29 -5.20 2.64
C ILE A 313 -18.44 -4.58 4.01
N THR A 314 -17.32 -4.50 4.72
CA THR A 314 -17.20 -3.78 5.99
C THR A 314 -16.28 -2.58 5.82
N VAL A 315 -16.71 -1.42 6.30
CA VAL A 315 -15.88 -0.19 6.35
C VAL A 315 -15.87 0.30 7.79
N HIS A 316 -14.69 0.33 8.40
CA HIS A 316 -14.49 0.80 9.77
C HIS A 316 -13.52 1.97 9.81
N VAL A 317 -13.80 2.97 10.65
CA VAL A 317 -12.93 4.12 10.89
C VAL A 317 -12.61 4.16 12.39
N PHE A 318 -11.31 4.13 12.73
CA PHE A 318 -10.81 4.26 14.08
C PHE A 318 -10.62 5.75 14.38
N PRO A 319 -11.42 6.37 15.23
CA PRO A 319 -11.51 7.85 15.33
C PRO A 319 -10.18 8.54 15.65
N HIS A 320 -9.33 7.89 16.43
CA HIS A 320 -8.07 8.46 16.95
C HIS A 320 -6.81 7.85 16.35
N ALA A 321 -6.94 7.01 15.32
CA ALA A 321 -5.81 6.40 14.67
C ALA A 321 -5.32 7.23 13.47
N ASP A 322 -4.02 7.16 13.21
CA ASP A 322 -3.35 7.74 12.06
C ASP A 322 -3.35 6.81 10.81
N HIS A 323 -2.52 7.15 9.81
CA HIS A 323 -2.37 6.40 8.57
C HIS A 323 -1.94 4.93 8.74
N VAL A 324 -1.19 4.63 9.78
CA VAL A 324 -0.66 3.28 10.09
C VAL A 324 -1.32 2.65 11.30
N MET A 325 -2.48 3.18 11.69
CA MET A 325 -3.30 2.68 12.79
C MET A 325 -2.68 2.89 14.19
N PHE A 326 -1.83 3.90 14.37
CA PHE A 326 -1.35 4.30 15.68
C PHE A 326 -2.25 5.39 16.29
N VAL A 327 -2.48 5.31 17.59
CA VAL A 327 -3.22 6.33 18.35
C VAL A 327 -2.40 7.62 18.38
N THR A 328 -3.01 8.75 18.01
CA THR A 328 -2.32 10.03 17.80
C THR A 328 -2.19 10.87 19.06
N ALA A 329 -3.12 10.73 20.01
CA ALA A 329 -3.14 11.50 21.25
C ALA A 329 -3.91 10.79 22.37
N GLY A 330 -3.63 11.18 23.62
CA GLY A 330 -4.29 10.62 24.80
C GLY A 330 -3.64 9.36 25.32
N GLU A 331 -4.41 8.54 26.03
CA GLU A 331 -3.96 7.26 26.54
C GLU A 331 -3.67 6.30 25.37
N GLY A 332 -2.48 5.69 25.36
CA GLY A 332 -2.02 4.81 24.28
C GLY A 332 -1.43 5.55 23.07
N ALA A 333 -1.19 6.88 23.15
CA ALA A 333 -0.54 7.60 22.06
C ALA A 333 0.81 6.99 21.65
N GLY A 334 0.96 6.67 20.37
CA GLY A 334 2.13 5.98 19.82
C GLY A 334 2.03 4.45 19.82
N ASP A 335 0.96 3.87 20.37
CA ASP A 335 0.65 2.44 20.25
C ASP A 335 -0.32 2.20 19.10
N VAL A 336 -0.37 0.97 18.61
CA VAL A 336 -1.39 0.56 17.62
C VAL A 336 -2.76 0.64 18.28
N ASP A 337 -3.75 1.17 17.58
CA ASP A 337 -5.13 1.26 18.07
C ASP A 337 -5.61 -0.13 18.56
N PRO A 338 -6.08 -0.23 19.81
CA PRO A 338 -6.40 -1.52 20.44
C PRO A 338 -7.53 -2.28 19.72
N GLU A 339 -8.41 -1.56 19.02
CA GLU A 339 -9.51 -2.16 18.25
C GLU A 339 -9.08 -2.62 16.84
N TYR A 340 -7.93 -2.16 16.33
CA TYR A 340 -7.48 -2.50 14.98
C TYR A 340 -7.35 -4.00 14.77
N PHE A 341 -6.56 -4.67 15.58
CA PHE A 341 -6.35 -6.11 15.46
C PHE A 341 -7.57 -6.93 15.89
N SER A 342 -8.35 -6.46 16.85
CA SER A 342 -9.58 -7.14 17.29
C SER A 342 -10.65 -7.08 16.20
N THR A 343 -10.78 -5.95 15.49
CA THR A 343 -11.69 -5.78 14.34
C THR A 343 -11.31 -6.72 13.19
N MET A 344 -10.03 -6.78 12.81
CA MET A 344 -9.58 -7.71 11.77
C MET A 344 -9.82 -9.18 12.17
N ARG A 345 -9.53 -9.54 13.43
CA ARG A 345 -9.76 -10.90 13.93
C ARG A 345 -11.22 -11.29 13.87
N ALA A 346 -12.12 -10.44 14.36
CA ALA A 346 -13.54 -10.70 14.35
C ALA A 346 -14.08 -10.85 12.92
N TRP A 347 -13.61 -9.98 12.02
CA TRP A 347 -14.00 -10.04 10.62
C TRP A 347 -13.49 -11.33 9.93
N LEU A 348 -12.22 -11.70 10.11
CA LEU A 348 -11.66 -12.94 9.57
C LEU A 348 -12.41 -14.18 10.07
N ALA A 349 -12.71 -14.24 11.36
CA ALA A 349 -13.47 -15.35 11.95
C ALA A 349 -14.89 -15.51 11.37
N ALA A 350 -15.49 -14.41 10.90
CA ALA A 350 -16.83 -14.43 10.30
C ALA A 350 -16.81 -14.82 8.82
N HIS A 351 -15.70 -14.59 8.09
CA HIS A 351 -15.65 -14.70 6.63
C HIS A 351 -14.72 -15.81 6.12
N VAL A 352 -13.76 -16.25 6.93
CA VAL A 352 -12.77 -17.24 6.50
C VAL A 352 -12.73 -18.43 7.47
N PRO A 353 -13.04 -19.64 6.99
CA PRO A 353 -12.94 -20.83 7.83
C PRO A 353 -11.45 -21.04 8.24
N THR A 354 -11.20 -21.14 9.53
CA THR A 354 -9.90 -21.57 10.06
C THR A 354 -9.97 -23.03 10.45
N PRO A 355 -8.89 -23.83 10.24
CA PRO A 355 -8.83 -25.18 10.74
C PRO A 355 -9.07 -25.20 12.26
N ARG A 356 -9.93 -26.10 12.73
CA ARG A 356 -10.13 -26.32 14.16
C ARG A 356 -9.00 -27.14 14.74
#